data_aeb0f8cff846317edbfdacbd23d30381
#
_entry.id   aeb0f8cff846317edbfdacbd23d30381
#
_cell.length_a   1.000
_cell.length_b   1.000
_cell.length_c   1.000
_cell.angle_alpha   90.00
_cell.angle_beta   90.00
_cell.angle_gamma   90.00
#
_symmetry.space_group_name_H-M   'P 1'
#
loop_
_entity.id
_entity.type
_entity.pdbx_description
1 polymer ?
#
loop_
_entity_poly.entity_id
_entity_poly.type
_entity_poly.pdbx_seq_one_letter_code
_entity_poly.pdbx_strand_id
1 'polypeptide(L)'
;MNKLLVTILISFSISLPLSTFADEPSITPDMRSQLMYLLPDSPTFEETIPVFREKYNKKYPEIPLHEYKVIVSKDISLPFIRAASKINEKIYSSAVLERGSEKIKSLQITLLPPQNEPEKEHNLALIKQYITALISQFEPTLSPEQAKEQLEKLLQAAQSHRFFSQKIGAIRYVIVNSSENIMTFAIEPIKLSLSDAPASKN
;
A
#
# COMPACT_ATOMS: atom_id res chain seq x y z
N MET A 1 35.86 68.32 45.13
CA MET A 1 35.00 67.95 44.01
C MET A 1 35.29 66.50 43.65
N ASN A 2 34.58 65.54 44.26
CA ASN A 2 34.79 64.14 44.08
C ASN A 2 33.65 63.59 43.23
N LYS A 3 33.97 63.13 42.04
CA LYS A 3 33.03 62.42 41.15
C LYS A 3 33.04 60.90 41.49
N LEU A 4 31.92 60.45 42.01
CA LEU A 4 31.67 59.06 42.31
C LEU A 4 31.26 58.37 41.00
N LEU A 5 32.05 57.44 40.54
CA LEU A 5 31.78 56.58 39.39
C LEU A 5 31.00 55.36 39.90
N VAL A 6 29.72 55.29 39.59
CA VAL A 6 28.89 54.10 39.86
C VAL A 6 28.99 53.16 38.66
N THR A 7 29.64 52.02 38.87
CA THR A 7 29.73 50.94 37.86
C THR A 7 28.52 50.02 38.01
N ILE A 8 27.60 50.08 37.05
CA ILE A 8 26.46 49.17 36.98
C ILE A 8 26.90 47.90 36.27
N LEU A 9 26.97 46.79 37.03
CA LEU A 9 27.17 45.43 36.48
C LEU A 9 25.83 44.92 36.00
N ILE A 10 25.66 44.88 34.67
CA ILE A 10 24.50 44.24 34.03
C ILE A 10 24.84 42.75 33.87
N SER A 11 24.25 41.88 34.71
CA SER A 11 24.31 40.43 34.57
C SER A 11 23.39 40.01 33.45
N PHE A 12 23.97 39.65 32.32
CA PHE A 12 23.26 39.07 31.18
C PHE A 12 23.03 37.57 31.42
N SER A 13 21.84 37.20 31.90
CA SER A 13 21.43 35.81 32.03
C SER A 13 21.05 35.26 30.65
N ILE A 14 21.94 34.49 30.04
CA ILE A 14 21.65 33.76 28.81
C ILE A 14 20.79 32.56 29.19
N SER A 15 19.47 32.68 29.03
CA SER A 15 18.56 31.52 29.04
C SER A 15 18.65 30.85 27.69
N LEU A 16 19.36 29.71 27.68
CA LEU A 16 19.34 28.78 26.54
C LEU A 16 17.93 28.17 26.47
N PRO A 17 17.23 28.25 25.31
CA PRO A 17 16.01 27.50 25.14
C PRO A 17 16.39 26.01 25.15
N LEU A 18 15.81 25.24 26.08
CA LEU A 18 15.78 23.80 25.96
C LEU A 18 15.07 23.47 24.63
N SER A 19 15.85 22.93 23.69
CA SER A 19 15.31 22.33 22.48
C SER A 19 14.39 21.19 22.93
N THR A 20 13.09 21.40 22.82
CA THR A 20 12.12 20.33 22.87
C THR A 20 12.49 19.38 21.75
N PHE A 21 12.96 18.19 22.10
CA PHE A 21 13.04 17.08 21.15
C PHE A 21 11.65 16.95 20.54
N ALA A 22 11.55 17.20 19.24
CA ALA A 22 10.35 16.92 18.50
C ALA A 22 10.09 15.41 18.69
N ASP A 23 8.94 15.08 19.27
CA ASP A 23 8.47 13.70 19.34
C ASP A 23 8.57 13.11 17.95
N GLU A 24 9.37 12.05 17.78
CA GLU A 24 9.30 11.23 16.59
C GLU A 24 7.83 10.82 16.40
N PRO A 25 7.27 10.95 15.19
CA PRO A 25 5.88 10.62 14.96
C PRO A 25 5.65 9.16 15.38
N SER A 26 4.94 8.96 16.46
CA SER A 26 4.61 7.64 16.99
C SER A 26 3.82 6.89 15.90
N ILE A 27 4.43 5.81 15.37
CA ILE A 27 3.77 4.95 14.38
C ILE A 27 2.58 4.29 15.09
N THR A 28 1.38 4.71 14.73
CA THR A 28 0.14 4.12 15.27
C THR A 28 0.03 2.64 14.86
N PRO A 29 -0.70 1.79 15.62
CA PRO A 29 -0.95 0.40 15.23
C PRO A 29 -1.47 0.25 13.80
N ASP A 30 -2.31 1.18 13.34
CA ASP A 30 -2.82 1.23 11.97
C ASP A 30 -1.71 1.50 10.94
N MET A 31 -0.79 2.42 11.21
CA MET A 31 0.37 2.66 10.33
C MET A 31 1.30 1.45 10.26
N ARG A 32 1.53 0.76 11.37
CA ARG A 32 2.31 -0.51 11.37
C ARG A 32 1.64 -1.57 10.50
N SER A 33 0.33 -1.71 10.62
CA SER A 33 -0.44 -2.63 9.77
C SER A 33 -0.33 -2.28 8.29
N GLN A 34 -0.31 -1.00 7.94
CA GLN A 34 -0.17 -0.52 6.56
C GLN A 34 1.20 -0.84 5.93
N LEU A 35 2.24 -0.95 6.74
CA LEU A 35 3.63 -1.10 6.27
C LEU A 35 4.19 -2.51 6.45
N MET A 36 3.39 -3.47 6.93
CA MET A 36 3.87 -4.83 7.22
C MET A 36 4.53 -5.51 6.01
N TYR A 37 4.04 -5.28 4.80
CA TYR A 37 4.60 -5.86 3.58
C TYR A 37 6.00 -5.31 3.23
N LEU A 38 6.42 -4.19 3.83
CA LEU A 38 7.76 -3.62 3.63
C LEU A 38 8.83 -4.25 4.52
N LEU A 39 8.43 -5.01 5.55
CA LEU A 39 9.38 -5.64 6.47
C LEU A 39 10.17 -6.75 5.76
N PRO A 40 11.45 -6.98 6.15
CA PRO A 40 12.29 -8.03 5.53
C PRO A 40 11.62 -9.40 5.53
N ASP A 41 11.02 -9.80 6.66
CA ASP A 41 10.44 -11.14 6.86
C ASP A 41 8.96 -11.24 6.50
N SER A 42 8.38 -10.21 5.85
CA SER A 42 7.00 -10.29 5.38
C SER A 42 6.86 -11.34 4.29
N PRO A 43 5.75 -12.08 4.24
CA PRO A 43 5.55 -13.13 3.26
C PRO A 43 5.56 -12.59 1.83
N THR A 44 5.86 -13.49 0.89
CA THR A 44 5.82 -13.24 -0.55
C THR A 44 4.87 -14.22 -1.21
N PHE A 45 4.29 -13.82 -2.32
CA PHE A 45 3.76 -14.80 -3.28
C PHE A 45 4.92 -15.56 -3.92
N GLU A 46 4.66 -16.79 -4.39
CA GLU A 46 5.72 -17.63 -4.98
C GLU A 46 6.22 -17.12 -6.35
N GLU A 47 5.51 -16.19 -6.96
CA GLU A 47 5.79 -15.72 -8.31
C GLU A 47 6.55 -14.39 -8.31
N THR A 48 7.39 -14.23 -9.34
CA THR A 48 7.96 -12.94 -9.74
C THR A 48 7.00 -12.20 -10.66
N ILE A 49 7.18 -10.87 -10.84
CA ILE A 49 6.32 -10.08 -11.72
C ILE A 49 6.29 -10.59 -13.17
N PRO A 50 7.41 -10.95 -13.82
CA PRO A 50 7.36 -11.47 -15.19
C PRO A 50 6.48 -12.73 -15.33
N VAL A 51 6.63 -13.69 -14.40
CA VAL A 51 5.85 -14.95 -14.41
C VAL A 51 4.38 -14.68 -14.15
N PHE A 52 4.07 -13.85 -13.12
CA PHE A 52 2.72 -13.44 -12.81
C PHE A 52 2.03 -12.76 -14.00
N ARG A 53 2.71 -11.79 -14.63
CA ARG A 53 2.18 -11.02 -15.75
C ARG A 53 1.90 -11.92 -16.99
N GLU A 54 2.79 -12.86 -17.28
CA GLU A 54 2.58 -13.80 -18.38
C GLU A 54 1.29 -14.61 -18.17
N LYS A 55 1.11 -15.21 -16.98
CA LYS A 55 -0.10 -15.96 -16.62
C LYS A 55 -1.35 -15.09 -16.64
N TYR A 56 -1.27 -13.90 -16.06
CA TYR A 56 -2.36 -12.95 -16.01
C TYR A 56 -2.79 -12.53 -17.42
N ASN A 57 -1.87 -12.10 -18.28
CA ASN A 57 -2.17 -11.62 -19.63
C ASN A 57 -2.71 -12.76 -20.55
N LYS A 58 -2.26 -13.98 -20.32
CA LYS A 58 -2.83 -15.14 -21.03
C LYS A 58 -4.28 -15.39 -20.66
N LYS A 59 -4.65 -15.18 -19.40
CA LYS A 59 -6.01 -15.39 -18.88
C LYS A 59 -6.94 -14.21 -19.15
N TYR A 60 -6.42 -12.99 -19.18
CA TYR A 60 -7.17 -11.74 -19.32
C TYR A 60 -6.60 -10.85 -20.45
N PRO A 61 -6.67 -11.28 -21.72
CA PRO A 61 -6.05 -10.56 -22.84
C PRO A 61 -6.68 -9.18 -23.09
N GLU A 62 -7.94 -8.96 -22.69
CA GLU A 62 -8.66 -7.69 -22.89
C GLU A 62 -8.23 -6.59 -21.88
N ILE A 63 -7.65 -6.99 -20.77
CA ILE A 63 -7.18 -6.08 -19.72
C ILE A 63 -5.74 -6.42 -19.32
N PRO A 64 -4.78 -6.35 -20.25
CA PRO A 64 -3.41 -6.80 -19.99
C PRO A 64 -2.67 -5.87 -19.01
N LEU A 65 -1.78 -6.45 -18.23
CA LEU A 65 -0.78 -5.72 -17.48
C LEU A 65 0.45 -5.49 -18.38
N HIS A 66 0.83 -4.23 -18.55
CA HIS A 66 2.01 -3.86 -19.33
C HIS A 66 3.30 -4.16 -18.56
N GLU A 67 4.44 -3.86 -19.18
CA GLU A 67 5.75 -4.07 -18.56
C GLU A 67 5.91 -3.23 -17.28
N TYR A 68 6.40 -3.85 -16.21
CA TYR A 68 6.73 -3.18 -14.97
C TYR A 68 8.15 -2.63 -15.05
N LYS A 69 8.28 -1.32 -14.81
CA LYS A 69 9.57 -0.65 -14.71
C LYS A 69 9.96 -0.49 -13.26
N VAL A 70 11.19 -0.88 -12.94
CA VAL A 70 11.74 -0.70 -11.59
C VAL A 70 11.84 0.78 -11.26
N ILE A 71 11.33 1.14 -10.09
CA ILE A 71 11.48 2.48 -9.53
C ILE A 71 12.77 2.48 -8.72
N VAL A 72 13.78 3.15 -9.27
CA VAL A 72 15.10 3.22 -8.63
C VAL A 72 15.01 4.00 -7.32
N SER A 73 15.37 3.34 -6.21
CA SER A 73 15.55 4.00 -4.91
C SER A 73 17.01 4.39 -4.73
N LYS A 74 17.24 5.56 -4.15
CA LYS A 74 18.60 5.98 -3.72
C LYS A 74 19.09 5.13 -2.54
N ASP A 75 18.18 4.60 -1.75
CA ASP A 75 18.49 3.74 -0.61
C ASP A 75 18.52 2.28 -1.04
N ILE A 76 19.73 1.77 -1.21
CA ILE A 76 19.99 0.38 -1.58
C ILE A 76 19.87 -0.60 -0.40
N SER A 77 19.78 -0.09 0.83
CA SER A 77 19.64 -0.93 2.04
C SER A 77 18.21 -1.44 2.25
N LEU A 78 17.23 -0.87 1.53
CA LEU A 78 15.84 -1.31 1.62
C LEU A 78 15.70 -2.80 1.26
N PRO A 79 14.97 -3.59 2.06
CA PRO A 79 14.79 -5.03 1.84
C PRO A 79 13.85 -5.34 0.66
N PHE A 80 13.42 -4.34 -0.08
CA PHE A 80 12.47 -4.46 -1.17
C PHE A 80 12.85 -3.59 -2.38
N ILE A 81 12.26 -3.92 -3.52
CA ILE A 81 12.30 -3.17 -4.77
C ILE A 81 10.87 -2.77 -5.11
N ARG A 82 10.68 -1.60 -5.70
CA ARG A 82 9.39 -1.17 -6.24
C ARG A 82 9.42 -1.20 -7.75
N ALA A 83 8.32 -1.63 -8.36
CA ALA A 83 8.13 -1.59 -9.80
C ALA A 83 6.71 -1.10 -10.11
N ALA A 84 6.51 -0.45 -11.25
CA ALA A 84 5.21 0.03 -11.67
C ALA A 84 4.99 -0.13 -13.17
N SER A 85 3.73 -0.29 -13.53
CA SER A 85 3.21 -0.39 -14.90
C SER A 85 2.04 0.57 -15.05
N LYS A 86 2.01 1.32 -16.14
CA LYS A 86 0.92 2.21 -16.48
C LYS A 86 -0.14 1.44 -17.27
N ILE A 87 -1.39 1.48 -16.81
CA ILE A 87 -2.53 0.92 -17.52
C ILE A 87 -3.13 2.00 -18.43
N ASN A 88 -3.45 3.17 -17.86
CA ASN A 88 -3.84 4.36 -18.61
C ASN A 88 -3.40 5.63 -17.84
N GLU A 89 -3.88 6.82 -18.25
CA GLU A 89 -3.48 8.09 -17.61
C GLU A 89 -3.93 8.21 -16.14
N LYS A 90 -4.90 7.39 -15.70
CA LYS A 90 -5.48 7.44 -14.36
C LYS A 90 -5.31 6.15 -13.55
N ILE A 91 -4.93 5.06 -14.19
CA ILE A 91 -4.80 3.76 -13.55
C ILE A 91 -3.38 3.23 -13.70
N TYR A 92 -2.78 2.86 -12.57
CA TYR A 92 -1.44 2.29 -12.48
C TYR A 92 -1.49 1.01 -11.68
N SER A 93 -0.68 0.03 -12.10
CA SER A 93 -0.35 -1.12 -11.27
C SER A 93 1.06 -0.95 -10.71
N SER A 94 1.25 -1.27 -9.44
CA SER A 94 2.56 -1.25 -8.81
C SER A 94 2.79 -2.52 -7.99
N ALA A 95 4.04 -2.89 -7.83
CA ALA A 95 4.44 -4.05 -7.05
C ALA A 95 5.58 -3.68 -6.09
N VAL A 96 5.53 -4.30 -4.92
CA VAL A 96 6.66 -4.37 -4.00
C VAL A 96 7.21 -5.78 -4.06
N LEU A 97 8.49 -5.89 -4.34
CA LEU A 97 9.19 -7.15 -4.54
C LEU A 97 10.23 -7.34 -3.45
N GLU A 98 10.41 -8.56 -2.99
CA GLU A 98 11.50 -8.89 -2.08
C GLU A 98 12.84 -8.72 -2.79
N ARG A 99 13.78 -8.00 -2.15
CA ARG A 99 15.11 -7.87 -2.70
C ARG A 99 15.85 -9.20 -2.66
N GLY A 100 16.40 -9.60 -3.79
CA GLY A 100 17.14 -10.85 -3.96
C GLY A 100 16.31 -11.93 -4.66
N SER A 101 15.12 -12.27 -4.18
CA SER A 101 14.25 -13.27 -4.83
C SER A 101 13.35 -12.68 -5.91
N GLU A 102 13.10 -11.37 -5.87
CA GLU A 102 12.14 -10.63 -6.71
C GLU A 102 10.69 -11.16 -6.64
N LYS A 103 10.39 -11.97 -5.61
CA LYS A 103 9.03 -12.44 -5.34
C LYS A 103 8.14 -11.29 -4.88
N ILE A 104 6.86 -11.38 -5.21
CA ILE A 104 5.88 -10.31 -4.96
C ILE A 104 5.49 -10.28 -3.48
N LYS A 105 5.73 -9.16 -2.79
CA LYS A 105 5.27 -8.87 -1.42
C LYS A 105 3.92 -8.17 -1.39
N SER A 106 3.64 -7.34 -2.38
CA SER A 106 2.36 -6.64 -2.55
C SER A 106 2.17 -6.30 -4.01
N LEU A 107 0.96 -6.53 -4.53
CA LEU A 107 0.55 -6.06 -5.84
C LEU A 107 -0.60 -5.09 -5.66
N GLN A 108 -0.51 -3.92 -6.30
CA GLN A 108 -1.41 -2.80 -6.06
C GLN A 108 -1.96 -2.27 -7.38
N ILE A 109 -3.22 -1.84 -7.36
CA ILE A 109 -3.84 -1.04 -8.43
C ILE A 109 -4.28 0.30 -7.83
N THR A 110 -3.85 1.39 -8.46
CA THR A 110 -4.15 2.76 -8.00
C THR A 110 -4.95 3.50 -9.06
N LEU A 111 -6.05 4.11 -8.63
CA LEU A 111 -6.85 5.05 -9.40
C LEU A 111 -6.53 6.47 -8.94
N LEU A 112 -6.06 7.30 -9.88
CA LEU A 112 -5.82 8.72 -9.67
C LEU A 112 -7.13 9.53 -9.83
N PRO A 113 -7.19 10.77 -9.29
CA PRO A 113 -8.37 11.61 -9.40
C PRO A 113 -8.81 11.82 -10.84
N PRO A 114 -10.10 11.66 -11.15
CA PRO A 114 -10.65 11.95 -12.47
C PRO A 114 -10.68 13.45 -12.73
N GLN A 115 -10.72 13.85 -14.01
CA GLN A 115 -10.88 15.25 -14.40
C GLN A 115 -12.37 15.64 -14.55
N ASN A 116 -13.25 14.68 -14.82
CA ASN A 116 -14.67 14.86 -15.01
C ASN A 116 -15.43 13.57 -14.69
N GLU A 117 -16.78 13.65 -14.59
CA GLU A 117 -17.61 12.50 -14.21
C GLU A 117 -17.60 11.36 -15.25
N PRO A 118 -17.66 11.58 -16.58
CA PRO A 118 -17.56 10.49 -17.55
C PRO A 118 -16.24 9.71 -17.46
N GLU A 119 -15.12 10.41 -17.22
CA GLU A 119 -13.82 9.77 -16.99
C GLU A 119 -13.82 8.94 -15.70
N LYS A 120 -14.48 9.45 -14.65
CA LYS A 120 -14.61 8.76 -13.37
C LYS A 120 -15.36 7.44 -13.53
N GLU A 121 -16.53 7.45 -14.15
CA GLU A 121 -17.34 6.25 -14.36
C GLU A 121 -16.57 5.19 -15.18
N HIS A 122 -15.96 5.63 -16.29
CA HIS A 122 -15.16 4.75 -17.13
C HIS A 122 -14.01 4.09 -16.37
N ASN A 123 -13.20 4.89 -15.65
CA ASN A 123 -12.04 4.38 -14.91
C ASN A 123 -12.45 3.54 -13.70
N LEU A 124 -13.57 3.86 -13.03
CA LEU A 124 -14.11 3.01 -11.96
C LEU A 124 -14.56 1.65 -12.49
N ALA A 125 -15.20 1.60 -13.64
CA ALA A 125 -15.57 0.33 -14.27
C ALA A 125 -14.33 -0.48 -14.65
N LEU A 126 -13.34 0.16 -15.26
CA LEU A 126 -12.11 -0.48 -15.69
C LEU A 126 -11.28 -1.00 -14.52
N ILE A 127 -11.07 -0.19 -13.46
CA ILE A 127 -10.27 -0.63 -12.29
C ILE A 127 -10.96 -1.81 -11.59
N LYS A 128 -12.28 -1.84 -11.49
CA LYS A 128 -13.01 -2.99 -10.94
C LYS A 128 -12.76 -4.27 -11.74
N GLN A 129 -12.65 -4.19 -13.07
CA GLN A 129 -12.31 -5.35 -13.92
C GLN A 129 -10.90 -5.87 -13.57
N TYR A 130 -9.90 -4.97 -13.50
CA TYR A 130 -8.54 -5.34 -13.12
C TYR A 130 -8.48 -5.96 -11.72
N ILE A 131 -9.14 -5.36 -10.73
CA ILE A 131 -9.12 -5.88 -9.35
C ILE A 131 -9.82 -7.25 -9.28
N THR A 132 -10.96 -7.42 -9.94
CA THR A 132 -11.66 -8.72 -10.01
C THR A 132 -10.77 -9.79 -10.62
N ALA A 133 -10.07 -9.46 -11.72
CA ALA A 133 -9.13 -10.37 -12.37
C ALA A 133 -7.96 -10.73 -11.45
N LEU A 134 -7.42 -9.76 -10.69
CA LEU A 134 -6.37 -10.02 -9.70
C LEU A 134 -6.86 -10.92 -8.56
N ILE A 135 -8.06 -10.68 -8.02
CA ILE A 135 -8.67 -11.57 -7.00
C ILE A 135 -8.75 -12.99 -7.55
N SER A 136 -9.31 -13.18 -8.75
CA SER A 136 -9.41 -14.50 -9.38
C SER A 136 -8.06 -15.13 -9.73
N GLN A 137 -6.99 -14.33 -9.87
CA GLN A 137 -5.65 -14.84 -10.14
C GLN A 137 -4.97 -15.35 -8.87
N PHE A 138 -5.16 -14.66 -7.76
CA PHE A 138 -4.59 -15.04 -6.45
C PHE A 138 -5.47 -16.04 -5.67
N GLU A 139 -6.77 -16.09 -5.98
CA GLU A 139 -7.74 -17.05 -5.43
C GLU A 139 -8.38 -17.89 -6.56
N PRO A 140 -7.65 -18.82 -7.17
CA PRO A 140 -8.11 -19.53 -8.37
C PRO A 140 -9.29 -20.47 -8.12
N THR A 141 -9.67 -20.69 -6.87
CA THR A 141 -10.86 -21.48 -6.48
C THR A 141 -12.16 -20.68 -6.59
N LEU A 142 -12.09 -19.35 -6.71
CA LEU A 142 -13.27 -18.50 -6.88
C LEU A 142 -13.72 -18.48 -8.34
N SER A 143 -15.05 -18.57 -8.56
CA SER A 143 -15.62 -18.25 -9.87
C SER A 143 -15.46 -16.73 -10.15
N PRO A 144 -15.55 -16.28 -11.40
CA PRO A 144 -15.53 -14.86 -11.74
C PRO A 144 -16.61 -14.06 -11.01
N GLU A 145 -17.80 -14.64 -10.83
CA GLU A 145 -18.92 -14.03 -10.12
C GLU A 145 -18.60 -13.88 -8.63
N GLN A 146 -18.01 -14.91 -8.02
CA GLN A 146 -17.58 -14.88 -6.62
C GLN A 146 -16.49 -13.84 -6.38
N ALA A 147 -15.50 -13.75 -7.28
CA ALA A 147 -14.45 -12.73 -7.19
C ALA A 147 -15.02 -11.31 -7.31
N LYS A 148 -16.02 -11.09 -8.19
CA LYS A 148 -16.72 -9.82 -8.30
C LYS A 148 -17.51 -9.50 -7.03
N GLU A 149 -18.24 -10.46 -6.49
CA GLU A 149 -19.00 -10.30 -5.24
C GLU A 149 -18.05 -9.98 -4.06
N GLN A 150 -16.90 -10.66 -3.98
CA GLN A 150 -15.88 -10.39 -2.98
C GLN A 150 -15.36 -8.95 -3.09
N LEU A 151 -15.07 -8.48 -4.30
CA LEU A 151 -14.67 -7.09 -4.52
C LEU A 151 -15.74 -6.10 -4.03
N GLU A 152 -17.01 -6.31 -4.40
CA GLU A 152 -18.09 -5.38 -3.99
C GLU A 152 -18.24 -5.34 -2.46
N LYS A 153 -18.12 -6.48 -1.76
CA LYS A 153 -18.11 -6.54 -0.30
C LYS A 153 -16.95 -5.76 0.33
N LEU A 154 -15.75 -5.92 -0.25
CA LEU A 154 -14.56 -5.20 0.22
C LEU A 154 -14.70 -3.68 0.01
N LEU A 155 -15.18 -3.25 -1.17
CA LEU A 155 -15.41 -1.84 -1.46
C LEU A 155 -16.49 -1.23 -0.56
N GLN A 156 -17.58 -1.96 -0.31
CA GLN A 156 -18.64 -1.51 0.59
C GLN A 156 -18.12 -1.34 2.02
N ALA A 157 -17.36 -2.30 2.52
CA ALA A 157 -16.77 -2.24 3.87
C ALA A 157 -15.75 -1.09 4.01
N ALA A 158 -15.08 -0.72 2.91
CA ALA A 158 -14.07 0.35 2.90
C ALA A 158 -14.64 1.77 2.75
N GLN A 159 -15.94 1.95 2.43
CA GLN A 159 -16.52 3.26 2.07
C GLN A 159 -16.29 4.39 3.06
N SER A 160 -16.33 4.09 4.37
CA SER A 160 -16.18 5.09 5.43
C SER A 160 -14.75 5.16 6.03
N HIS A 161 -13.82 4.42 5.44
CA HIS A 161 -12.47 4.28 5.98
C HIS A 161 -11.43 4.87 5.01
N ARG A 162 -10.48 5.65 5.55
CA ARG A 162 -9.28 6.02 4.80
C ARG A 162 -8.35 4.85 4.55
N PHE A 163 -8.30 3.95 5.51
CA PHE A 163 -7.57 2.68 5.43
C PHE A 163 -8.49 1.56 5.87
N PHE A 164 -8.62 0.56 5.03
CA PHE A 164 -9.37 -0.65 5.31
C PHE A 164 -8.51 -1.86 4.96
N SER A 165 -8.52 -2.88 5.81
CA SER A 165 -7.87 -4.15 5.47
C SER A 165 -8.70 -5.33 5.98
N GLN A 166 -8.75 -6.38 5.17
CA GLN A 166 -9.43 -7.63 5.50
C GLN A 166 -8.58 -8.83 5.11
N LYS A 167 -8.45 -9.79 6.00
CA LYS A 167 -7.82 -11.08 5.74
C LYS A 167 -8.87 -12.08 5.28
N ILE A 168 -8.62 -12.76 4.17
CA ILE A 168 -9.45 -13.84 3.64
C ILE A 168 -8.48 -14.95 3.21
N GLY A 169 -8.56 -16.12 3.85
CA GLY A 169 -7.60 -17.19 3.61
C GLY A 169 -6.15 -16.73 3.86
N ALA A 170 -5.28 -16.98 2.90
CA ALA A 170 -3.86 -16.62 2.95
C ALA A 170 -3.56 -15.22 2.38
N ILE A 171 -4.58 -14.40 2.16
CA ILE A 171 -4.47 -13.09 1.51
C ILE A 171 -4.99 -12.00 2.44
N ARG A 172 -4.31 -10.86 2.42
CA ARG A 172 -4.78 -9.60 2.97
C ARG A 172 -5.14 -8.66 1.82
N TYR A 173 -6.37 -8.21 1.79
CA TYR A 173 -6.84 -7.15 0.92
C TYR A 173 -6.75 -5.83 1.65
N VAL A 174 -6.20 -4.81 0.99
CA VAL A 174 -6.04 -3.48 1.57
C VAL A 174 -6.64 -2.45 0.61
N ILE A 175 -7.45 -1.54 1.15
CA ILE A 175 -8.00 -0.41 0.40
C ILE A 175 -7.61 0.87 1.12
N VAL A 176 -6.99 1.78 0.37
CA VAL A 176 -6.59 3.09 0.87
C VAL A 176 -7.31 4.16 0.05
N ASN A 177 -8.08 5.01 0.73
CA ASN A 177 -8.76 6.16 0.15
C ASN A 177 -8.08 7.43 0.66
N SER A 178 -7.31 8.11 -0.18
CA SER A 178 -6.66 9.36 0.21
C SER A 178 -7.63 10.55 0.19
N SER A 179 -7.26 11.63 0.88
CA SER A 179 -8.00 12.90 0.82
C SER A 179 -7.99 13.56 -0.56
N GLU A 180 -7.11 13.11 -1.45
CA GLU A 180 -6.97 13.61 -2.83
C GLU A 180 -7.80 12.78 -3.85
N ASN A 181 -8.75 11.99 -3.38
CA ASN A 181 -9.55 11.08 -4.20
C ASN A 181 -8.70 10.03 -4.96
N ILE A 182 -7.56 9.64 -4.39
CA ILE A 182 -6.77 8.52 -4.88
C ILE A 182 -7.24 7.27 -4.15
N MET A 183 -7.61 6.24 -4.90
CA MET A 183 -7.92 4.93 -4.35
C MET A 183 -6.82 3.94 -4.72
N THR A 184 -6.28 3.23 -3.73
CA THR A 184 -5.36 2.12 -3.96
C THR A 184 -5.95 0.84 -3.40
N PHE A 185 -6.01 -0.19 -4.22
CA PHE A 185 -6.36 -1.55 -3.81
C PHE A 185 -5.09 -2.41 -3.84
N ALA A 186 -4.80 -3.11 -2.75
CA ALA A 186 -3.62 -3.96 -2.66
C ALA A 186 -3.99 -5.40 -2.28
N ILE A 187 -3.22 -6.34 -2.81
CA ILE A 187 -3.28 -7.77 -2.50
C ILE A 187 -1.92 -8.17 -1.94
N GLU A 188 -1.91 -8.75 -0.76
CA GLU A 188 -0.71 -9.11 -0.02
C GLU A 188 -0.83 -10.51 0.57
N PRO A 189 0.21 -11.35 0.49
CA PRO A 189 0.21 -12.65 1.17
C PRO A 189 0.35 -12.45 2.69
N ILE A 190 -0.24 -13.38 3.46
CA ILE A 190 -0.06 -13.43 4.91
C ILE A 190 0.46 -14.79 5.33
N LYS A 191 1.21 -14.84 6.43
CA LYS A 191 1.51 -16.11 7.11
C LYS A 191 0.26 -16.54 7.87
N LEU A 192 -0.24 -17.74 7.56
CA LEU A 192 -1.27 -18.36 8.37
C LEU A 192 -0.62 -18.87 9.65
N SER A 193 -1.13 -18.45 10.80
CA SER A 193 -0.76 -19.05 12.07
C SER A 193 -1.77 -20.14 12.44
N LEU A 194 -1.33 -21.17 13.16
CA LEU A 194 -2.22 -22.24 13.63
C LEU A 194 -3.34 -21.71 14.55
N SER A 195 -3.15 -20.51 15.14
CA SER A 195 -4.16 -19.83 15.95
C SER A 195 -5.27 -19.18 15.11
N ASP A 196 -5.07 -19.00 13.81
CA ASP A 196 -6.08 -18.42 12.90
C ASP A 196 -7.00 -19.50 12.28
N ALA A 197 -6.77 -20.76 12.58
CA ALA A 197 -7.66 -21.85 12.16
C ALA A 197 -9.01 -21.70 12.92
N PRO A 198 -10.17 -21.70 12.21
CA PRO A 198 -11.46 -21.68 12.87
C PRO A 198 -11.54 -22.89 13.81
N ALA A 199 -11.85 -22.64 15.08
CA ALA A 199 -12.07 -23.71 16.04
C ALA A 199 -13.10 -24.69 15.46
N SER A 200 -12.69 -25.94 15.25
CA SER A 200 -13.58 -27.00 14.81
C SER A 200 -14.69 -27.12 15.83
N LYS A 201 -15.89 -26.72 15.47
CA LYS A 201 -17.10 -27.00 16.29
C LYS A 201 -17.36 -28.50 16.16
N ASN A 202 -16.96 -29.25 17.19
CA ASN A 202 -17.48 -30.58 17.43
C ASN A 202 -18.92 -30.50 17.92
#